data_ee38810e276f54e8119c377a2a283fae
#
_entry.id   ee38810e276f54e8119c377a2a283fae
#
_cell.length_a   1.000
_cell.length_b   1.000
_cell.length_c   1.000
_cell.angle_alpha   90.00
_cell.angle_beta   90.00
_cell.angle_gamma   90.00
#
_symmetry.space_group_name_H-M   'P 1'
#
loop_
_entity.id
_entity.type
_entity.pdbx_description
1 polymer ?
#
loop_
_entity_poly.entity_id
_entity_poly.type
_entity_poly.pdbx_seq_one_letter_code
_entity_poly.pdbx_strand_id
1 'polypeptide(L)'
;MNMGFPDVCMTPAGPAVVPVPYPNIAMNAQATPFSPVVKVSGMNALNMASKIPMTSGDEGGTAHPMFKQMGAYTMGNPIVSIDQMPAINLCCPTTGNNMNNALGAVLVPSAVNVFYCDRATGLAEGAALDAEALAAIPASLHDVAPIGAPVLLPGGVALLAIARFTADLPARAHDAIRRIEARGGRALILDLRGAPGGELDAFLRLAGDFLPRGTTIATVVDGDGDETAHHATHDDPCTLPLVLLVDRATASAAELFAGCLQAHQRAVVVGERTYGKMTAQTIVSGPDGVRYVTAARCRIDASDAEAVTPDIDIHGEATADLETDAPLLAALRIAIELEM
;
A
#
# COMPACT_ATOMS: atom_id res chain seq x y z
N MET A 1 12.65 12.00 10.75
CA MET A 1 13.88 11.80 11.56
C MET A 1 14.61 10.59 11.02
N ASN A 2 15.91 10.71 10.83
CA ASN A 2 16.80 9.61 10.47
C ASN A 2 17.57 9.18 11.70
N MET A 3 17.90 7.91 11.79
CA MET A 3 18.75 7.39 12.84
C MET A 3 19.65 6.30 12.27
N GLY A 4 20.89 6.29 12.68
CA GLY A 4 21.85 5.25 12.36
C GLY A 4 22.63 4.83 13.61
N PHE A 5 23.15 3.62 13.60
CA PHE A 5 24.00 3.05 14.65
C PHE A 5 24.75 1.84 14.12
N PRO A 6 26.00 1.65 14.51
CA PRO A 6 26.82 2.54 15.34
C PRO A 6 27.49 3.67 14.53
N ASP A 7 27.66 4.82 15.19
CA ASP A 7 28.54 5.90 14.76
C ASP A 7 29.74 5.89 15.70
N VAL A 8 30.86 5.33 15.26
CA VAL A 8 32.03 5.12 16.13
C VAL A 8 32.91 6.36 16.13
N CYS A 9 32.85 7.14 17.20
CA CYS A 9 33.61 8.35 17.35
C CYS A 9 34.70 8.26 18.42
N MET A 10 35.83 8.88 18.16
CA MET A 10 36.94 8.97 19.11
C MET A 10 36.58 9.90 20.27
N THR A 11 36.54 9.37 21.47
CA THR A 11 36.05 10.05 22.68
C THR A 11 37.16 10.23 23.70
N PRO A 12 37.38 11.42 24.25
CA PRO A 12 38.30 11.62 25.32
C PRO A 12 37.89 10.85 26.59
N ALA A 13 38.78 10.06 27.15
CA ALA A 13 38.62 9.30 28.38
C ALA A 13 39.80 9.53 29.29
N GLY A 14 39.82 10.66 30.01
CA GLY A 14 40.95 11.12 30.78
C GLY A 14 42.16 11.44 29.90
N PRO A 15 43.33 10.83 30.12
CA PRO A 15 44.51 11.05 29.28
C PRO A 15 44.48 10.24 27.96
N ALA A 16 43.52 9.32 27.79
CA ALA A 16 43.40 8.48 26.61
C ALA A 16 42.23 8.96 25.71
N VAL A 17 42.28 8.51 24.44
CA VAL A 17 41.19 8.67 23.49
C VAL A 17 40.75 7.28 23.04
N VAL A 18 39.49 6.96 23.18
CA VAL A 18 38.93 5.62 22.92
C VAL A 18 37.80 5.67 21.88
N PRO A 19 37.64 4.66 21.03
CA PRO A 19 36.51 4.57 20.14
C PRO A 19 35.25 4.20 20.93
N VAL A 20 34.19 5.01 20.81
CA VAL A 20 32.90 4.77 21.46
C VAL A 20 31.80 4.79 20.40
N PRO A 21 30.90 3.79 20.39
CA PRO A 21 29.76 3.79 19.48
C PRO A 21 28.66 4.71 20.00
N TYR A 22 28.19 5.62 19.15
CA TYR A 22 27.08 6.54 19.42
C TYR A 22 25.90 6.30 18.49
N PRO A 23 24.67 6.69 18.88
CA PRO A 23 23.61 6.90 17.93
C PRO A 23 23.91 8.14 17.07
N ASN A 24 23.50 8.11 15.82
CA ASN A 24 23.57 9.28 14.94
C ASN A 24 22.15 9.65 14.51
N ILE A 25 21.70 10.83 14.87
CA ILE A 25 20.34 11.33 14.70
C ILE A 25 20.38 12.56 13.78
N ALA A 26 19.51 12.56 12.77
CA ALA A 26 19.37 13.67 11.85
C ALA A 26 17.89 14.05 11.65
N MET A 27 17.62 15.35 11.67
CA MET A 27 16.24 15.86 11.57
C MET A 27 15.92 16.26 10.12
N ASN A 28 14.99 15.57 9.50
CA ASN A 28 14.57 15.83 8.11
C ASN A 28 14.06 17.27 7.90
N ALA A 29 13.52 17.90 8.94
CA ALA A 29 13.10 19.31 8.89
C ALA A 29 14.24 20.31 8.61
N GLN A 30 15.49 19.90 8.79
CA GLN A 30 16.69 20.70 8.52
C GLN A 30 17.28 20.42 7.14
N ALA A 31 16.74 19.46 6.39
CA ALA A 31 17.28 19.06 5.11
C ALA A 31 17.13 20.14 4.04
N THR A 32 18.17 20.28 3.23
CA THR A 32 18.22 21.23 2.11
C THR A 32 19.10 20.66 0.97
N PRO A 33 18.83 20.92 -0.32
CA PRO A 33 17.61 21.55 -0.83
C PRO A 33 16.38 20.69 -0.56
N PHE A 34 15.21 21.29 -0.66
CA PHE A 34 13.91 20.64 -0.62
C PHE A 34 13.10 21.05 -1.85
N SER A 35 12.06 20.31 -2.19
CA SER A 35 11.19 20.69 -3.30
C SER A 35 10.49 22.02 -3.01
N PRO A 36 10.58 23.01 -3.90
CA PRO A 36 9.82 24.26 -3.75
C PRO A 36 8.35 24.09 -4.12
N VAL A 37 8.00 23.04 -4.86
CA VAL A 37 6.68 22.84 -5.47
C VAL A 37 5.91 21.74 -4.79
N VAL A 38 6.57 20.59 -4.51
CA VAL A 38 5.92 19.42 -3.93
C VAL A 38 5.89 19.53 -2.41
N LYS A 39 4.69 19.46 -1.85
CA LYS A 39 4.46 19.48 -0.39
C LYS A 39 3.71 18.23 0.03
N VAL A 40 4.11 17.70 1.19
CA VAL A 40 3.46 16.56 1.84
C VAL A 40 3.00 17.03 3.22
N SER A 41 1.71 17.00 3.46
CA SER A 41 1.09 17.54 4.71
C SER A 41 1.55 18.97 5.04
N GLY A 42 1.65 19.84 4.02
CA GLY A 42 2.08 21.23 4.16
C GLY A 42 3.59 21.45 4.29
N MET A 43 4.39 20.39 4.42
CA MET A 43 5.85 20.45 4.48
C MET A 43 6.47 20.15 3.11
N ASN A 44 7.54 20.84 2.78
CA ASN A 44 8.25 20.63 1.52
C ASN A 44 8.84 19.21 1.46
N ALA A 45 8.63 18.53 0.33
CA ALA A 45 9.13 17.18 0.12
C ALA A 45 10.64 17.14 -0.09
N LEU A 46 11.25 16.02 0.30
CA LEU A 46 12.67 15.76 0.18
C LEU A 46 12.95 14.73 -0.92
N ASN A 47 14.10 14.86 -1.55
CA ASN A 47 14.60 13.94 -2.56
C ASN A 47 16.08 13.57 -2.30
N MET A 48 16.65 12.75 -3.17
CA MET A 48 18.04 12.27 -3.05
C MET A 48 19.12 13.39 -3.03
N ALA A 49 18.80 14.58 -3.54
CA ALA A 49 19.72 15.72 -3.46
C ALA A 49 19.71 16.39 -2.08
N SER A 50 18.69 16.14 -1.27
CA SER A 50 18.52 16.73 0.06
C SER A 50 19.60 16.21 1.01
N LYS A 51 20.15 17.11 1.81
CA LYS A 51 21.17 16.79 2.82
C LYS A 51 20.81 17.48 4.13
N ILE A 52 21.13 16.84 5.23
CA ILE A 52 20.92 17.40 6.56
C ILE A 52 22.25 17.99 7.02
N PRO A 53 22.33 19.30 7.32
CA PRO A 53 23.61 19.97 7.52
C PRO A 53 24.37 19.47 8.74
N MET A 54 23.69 18.94 9.75
CA MET A 54 24.30 18.49 10.99
C MET A 54 23.51 17.35 11.63
N THR A 55 24.23 16.36 12.12
CA THR A 55 23.72 15.27 12.95
C THR A 55 23.94 15.53 14.42
N SER A 56 23.35 14.71 15.30
CA SER A 56 23.47 14.75 16.75
C SER A 56 23.48 13.34 17.34
N GLY A 57 23.84 13.21 18.60
CA GLY A 57 23.92 11.96 19.33
C GLY A 57 25.35 11.47 19.57
N ASP A 58 26.32 12.00 18.84
CA ASP A 58 27.74 11.72 18.91
C ASP A 58 28.55 12.84 19.64
N GLU A 59 27.89 13.64 20.45
CA GLU A 59 28.47 14.82 21.10
C GLU A 59 29.67 14.52 21.99
N GLY A 60 29.81 13.30 22.51
CA GLY A 60 30.97 12.86 23.25
C GLY A 60 32.20 12.61 22.38
N GLY A 61 32.06 12.46 21.08
CA GLY A 61 33.12 12.11 20.14
C GLY A 61 34.03 13.27 19.71
N THR A 62 34.31 14.22 20.58
CA THR A 62 35.01 15.48 20.26
C THR A 62 36.44 15.32 19.73
N ALA A 63 37.08 14.19 19.97
CA ALA A 63 38.38 13.87 19.39
C ALA A 63 38.30 13.23 18.01
N HIS A 64 37.11 12.96 17.50
CA HIS A 64 36.88 12.41 16.15
C HIS A 64 36.75 13.56 15.14
N PRO A 65 37.47 13.54 14.01
CA PRO A 65 37.38 14.63 13.04
C PRO A 65 36.04 14.73 12.32
N MET A 66 35.21 13.68 12.39
CA MET A 66 33.94 13.52 11.66
C MET A 66 32.76 13.44 12.60
N PHE A 67 32.69 14.16 13.71
CA PHE A 67 31.52 14.20 14.58
C PHE A 67 30.61 15.39 14.24
N LYS A 68 29.31 15.25 14.46
CA LYS A 68 28.29 16.28 14.18
C LYS A 68 28.32 16.84 12.76
N GLN A 69 28.64 16.00 11.81
CA GLN A 69 28.75 16.38 10.41
C GLN A 69 27.44 16.14 9.65
N MET A 70 27.51 16.26 8.35
CA MET A 70 26.36 16.17 7.45
C MET A 70 25.77 14.76 7.38
N GLY A 71 24.42 14.69 7.38
CA GLY A 71 23.65 13.51 7.01
C GLY A 71 23.18 13.57 5.56
N ALA A 72 23.10 12.42 4.91
CA ALA A 72 22.64 12.30 3.53
C ALA A 72 21.82 11.03 3.32
N TYR A 73 21.02 11.01 2.26
CA TYR A 73 20.29 9.84 1.79
C TYR A 73 21.13 9.09 0.77
N THR A 74 21.23 7.78 0.89
CA THR A 74 22.03 6.94 -0.02
C THR A 74 21.20 6.26 -1.08
N MET A 75 19.89 6.12 -0.82
CA MET A 75 18.92 5.61 -1.76
C MET A 75 17.58 6.29 -1.51
N GLY A 76 16.89 6.66 -2.56
CA GLY A 76 15.52 7.15 -2.53
C GLY A 76 14.57 6.11 -3.08
N ASN A 77 13.29 6.46 -3.16
CA ASN A 77 12.27 5.61 -3.75
C ASN A 77 12.57 5.38 -5.24
N PRO A 78 12.67 4.12 -5.71
CA PRO A 78 13.04 3.82 -7.10
C PRO A 78 11.94 4.17 -8.11
N ILE A 79 10.74 4.44 -7.64
CA ILE A 79 9.55 4.61 -8.49
C ILE A 79 9.06 6.06 -8.47
N VAL A 80 9.14 6.72 -7.32
CA VAL A 80 8.64 8.08 -7.14
C VAL A 80 9.79 9.08 -7.19
N SER A 81 9.68 10.06 -8.09
CA SER A 81 10.63 11.16 -8.20
C SER A 81 9.99 12.49 -7.78
N ILE A 82 10.78 13.32 -7.11
CA ILE A 82 10.47 14.70 -6.75
C ILE A 82 11.57 15.56 -7.32
N ASP A 83 11.23 16.55 -8.16
CA ASP A 83 12.16 17.39 -8.88
C ASP A 83 13.21 16.56 -9.65
N GLN A 84 12.78 15.53 -10.36
CA GLN A 84 13.59 14.59 -11.16
C GLN A 84 14.60 13.75 -10.36
N MET A 85 14.48 13.73 -9.04
CA MET A 85 15.34 12.94 -8.15
C MET A 85 14.47 11.96 -7.34
N PRO A 86 14.97 10.75 -7.03
CA PRO A 86 14.22 9.79 -6.21
C PRO A 86 13.72 10.43 -4.91
N ALA A 87 12.44 10.25 -4.61
CA ALA A 87 11.80 10.77 -3.38
C ALA A 87 12.35 10.09 -2.12
N ILE A 88 12.33 10.80 -0.99
CA ILE A 88 12.71 10.23 0.30
C ILE A 88 11.45 9.86 1.09
N ASN A 89 11.37 8.61 1.49
CA ASN A 89 10.29 8.04 2.28
C ASN A 89 10.80 7.29 3.52
N LEU A 90 9.87 6.66 4.25
CA LEU A 90 10.20 5.79 5.37
C LEU A 90 11.14 4.65 4.91
N CYS A 91 12.05 4.25 5.77
CA CYS A 91 13.06 3.22 5.51
C CYS A 91 14.10 3.55 4.43
N CYS A 92 14.07 4.71 3.76
CA CYS A 92 15.17 5.10 2.88
C CYS A 92 16.51 5.05 3.61
N PRO A 93 17.52 4.35 3.08
CA PRO A 93 18.84 4.27 3.68
C PRO A 93 19.51 5.65 3.76
N THR A 94 20.19 5.88 4.86
CA THR A 94 20.88 7.16 5.13
C THR A 94 22.32 6.93 5.60
N THR A 95 23.14 7.95 5.41
CA THR A 95 24.40 8.06 6.13
C THR A 95 24.34 9.26 7.06
N GLY A 96 25.13 9.22 8.12
CA GLY A 96 25.32 10.35 9.00
C GLY A 96 26.80 10.69 9.17
N ASN A 97 27.06 11.83 9.76
CA ASN A 97 28.38 12.23 10.18
C ASN A 97 29.41 12.13 9.05
N ASN A 98 29.05 12.64 7.86
CA ASN A 98 29.87 12.62 6.67
C ASN A 98 30.34 11.21 6.24
N MET A 99 29.42 10.22 6.29
CA MET A 99 29.65 8.80 6.02
C MET A 99 30.40 8.03 7.14
N ASN A 100 30.73 8.63 8.25
CA ASN A 100 31.26 7.88 9.39
C ASN A 100 30.22 6.85 9.91
N ASN A 101 28.94 7.20 9.84
CA ASN A 101 27.83 6.26 9.98
C ASN A 101 27.27 5.94 8.59
N ALA A 102 27.58 4.75 8.09
CA ALA A 102 27.11 4.28 6.76
C ALA A 102 25.78 3.51 6.82
N LEU A 103 25.29 3.16 8.03
CA LEU A 103 24.10 2.36 8.25
C LEU A 103 23.07 3.16 9.04
N GLY A 104 22.19 3.82 8.34
CA GLY A 104 21.06 4.52 8.91
C GLY A 104 19.84 4.43 8.03
N ALA A 105 18.68 4.78 8.58
CA ALA A 105 17.42 4.83 7.83
C ALA A 105 16.52 5.98 8.30
N VAL A 106 15.58 6.36 7.45
CA VAL A 106 14.47 7.24 7.82
C VAL A 106 13.49 6.44 8.69
N LEU A 107 13.43 6.75 9.98
CA LEU A 107 12.58 6.01 10.95
C LEU A 107 11.25 6.71 11.24
N VAL A 108 11.20 8.03 11.12
CA VAL A 108 9.98 8.79 11.35
C VAL A 108 9.72 9.68 10.14
N PRO A 109 8.67 9.41 9.37
CA PRO A 109 8.27 10.25 8.25
C PRO A 109 7.70 11.59 8.79
N SER A 110 7.71 12.62 7.96
CA SER A 110 7.09 13.90 8.27
C SER A 110 5.57 13.88 8.11
N ALA A 111 5.04 12.88 7.42
CA ALA A 111 3.61 12.64 7.26
C ALA A 111 3.33 11.14 7.40
N VAL A 112 2.39 10.81 8.27
CA VAL A 112 1.99 9.40 8.55
C VAL A 112 0.86 8.93 7.63
N ASN A 113 0.28 9.84 6.85
CA ASN A 113 -0.86 9.62 5.96
C ASN A 113 -0.48 9.71 4.46
N VAL A 114 0.82 9.83 4.16
CA VAL A 114 1.32 9.83 2.78
C VAL A 114 2.31 8.69 2.63
N PHE A 115 1.95 7.73 1.80
CA PHE A 115 2.75 6.52 1.58
C PHE A 115 3.28 6.52 0.14
N TYR A 116 4.59 6.43 0.00
CA TYR A 116 5.26 6.01 -1.22
C TYR A 116 5.55 4.53 -1.07
N CYS A 117 4.87 3.67 -1.81
CA CYS A 117 5.15 2.24 -1.80
C CYS A 117 6.06 1.89 -2.98
N ASP A 118 6.95 0.92 -2.78
CA ASP A 118 7.76 0.32 -3.86
C ASP A 118 6.90 -0.45 -4.89
N ARG A 119 5.64 -0.69 -4.54
CA ARG A 119 4.58 -1.05 -5.48
C ARG A 119 3.74 0.19 -5.67
N ALA A 120 3.57 0.62 -6.91
CA ALA A 120 2.87 1.85 -7.31
C ALA A 120 1.43 1.89 -6.79
N THR A 121 1.26 2.37 -5.57
CA THR A 121 -0.03 2.46 -4.92
C THR A 121 -0.10 3.74 -4.12
N GLY A 122 -0.97 4.61 -4.53
CA GLY A 122 -1.40 5.74 -3.74
C GLY A 122 -0.65 7.04 -4.03
N LEU A 123 -1.14 7.74 -5.02
CA LEU A 123 -0.94 9.19 -5.08
C LEU A 123 -1.80 9.83 -4.00
N ALA A 124 -1.18 10.64 -3.15
CA ALA A 124 -1.88 11.34 -2.08
C ALA A 124 -2.93 12.31 -2.64
N GLU A 125 -4.05 12.44 -1.93
CA GLU A 125 -5.03 13.50 -2.20
C GLU A 125 -4.34 14.87 -2.20
N GLY A 126 -4.47 15.62 -3.32
CA GLY A 126 -3.97 16.97 -3.43
C GLY A 126 -2.57 17.16 -4.03
N ALA A 127 -1.86 16.10 -4.40
CA ALA A 127 -0.64 16.25 -5.20
C ALA A 127 -0.99 16.62 -6.64
N ALA A 128 -0.57 17.81 -7.08
CA ALA A 128 -0.67 18.20 -8.49
C ALA A 128 0.44 17.47 -9.26
N LEU A 129 0.05 16.59 -10.19
CA LEU A 129 0.95 16.01 -11.18
C LEU A 129 0.67 16.67 -12.51
N ASP A 130 1.71 17.08 -13.23
CA ASP A 130 1.57 17.52 -14.59
C ASP A 130 1.37 16.33 -15.56
N ALA A 131 0.85 16.62 -16.76
CA ALA A 131 0.57 15.57 -17.75
C ALA A 131 1.83 14.85 -18.23
N GLU A 132 3.00 15.47 -18.11
CA GLU A 132 4.30 14.95 -18.50
C GLU A 132 4.82 13.97 -17.43
N ALA A 133 4.58 14.27 -16.14
CA ALA A 133 4.86 13.35 -15.03
C ALA A 133 3.97 12.10 -15.08
N LEU A 134 2.72 12.22 -15.53
CA LEU A 134 1.83 11.07 -15.77
C LEU A 134 2.28 10.22 -16.96
N ALA A 135 2.77 10.85 -18.04
CA ALA A 135 3.30 10.15 -19.21
C ALA A 135 4.68 9.51 -18.93
N ALA A 136 5.41 10.03 -17.95
CA ALA A 136 6.71 9.50 -17.52
C ALA A 136 6.58 8.34 -16.51
N ILE A 137 5.37 7.97 -16.07
CA ILE A 137 5.15 6.76 -15.29
C ILE A 137 5.57 5.57 -16.18
N PRO A 138 6.63 4.81 -15.84
CA PRO A 138 7.10 3.73 -16.68
C PRO A 138 5.97 2.75 -16.97
N ALA A 139 5.88 2.28 -18.21
CA ALA A 139 4.94 1.23 -18.61
C ALA A 139 5.06 -0.04 -17.74
N SER A 140 6.20 -0.25 -17.09
CA SER A 140 6.42 -1.28 -16.07
C SER A 140 5.48 -1.22 -14.86
N LEU A 141 4.85 -0.06 -14.58
CA LEU A 141 3.79 0.05 -13.57
C LEU A 141 2.45 -0.53 -14.05
N HIS A 142 2.29 -0.67 -15.35
CA HIS A 142 1.14 -1.34 -15.96
C HIS A 142 1.38 -2.85 -16.15
N ASP A 143 2.64 -3.32 -15.98
CA ASP A 143 3.04 -4.72 -16.23
C ASP A 143 2.87 -5.67 -15.04
N VAL A 144 2.47 -5.19 -13.87
CA VAL A 144 2.02 -6.11 -12.80
C VAL A 144 0.65 -6.64 -13.22
N ALA A 145 0.60 -7.92 -13.56
CA ALA A 145 -0.66 -8.57 -13.88
C ALA A 145 -1.69 -8.28 -12.77
N PRO A 146 -2.90 -7.79 -13.10
CA PRO A 146 -3.91 -7.43 -12.09
C PRO A 146 -4.33 -8.62 -11.24
N ILE A 147 -4.07 -9.83 -11.71
CA ILE A 147 -4.39 -11.09 -11.08
C ILE A 147 -3.25 -12.08 -11.32
N GLY A 148 -2.88 -12.81 -10.26
CA GLY A 148 -1.87 -13.87 -10.30
C GLY A 148 -2.35 -15.14 -10.99
N ALA A 149 -1.43 -16.08 -11.21
CA ALA A 149 -1.81 -17.43 -11.61
C ALA A 149 -2.46 -18.15 -10.40
N PRO A 150 -3.54 -18.92 -10.61
CA PRO A 150 -4.15 -19.69 -9.53
C PRO A 150 -3.22 -20.80 -9.04
N VAL A 151 -3.08 -20.90 -7.71
CA VAL A 151 -2.31 -21.96 -7.04
C VAL A 151 -3.29 -22.88 -6.33
N LEU A 152 -3.21 -24.18 -6.62
CA LEU A 152 -4.02 -25.18 -5.91
C LEU A 152 -3.30 -25.59 -4.64
N LEU A 153 -3.93 -25.37 -3.50
CA LEU A 153 -3.47 -25.72 -2.16
C LEU A 153 -4.04 -27.08 -1.73
N PRO A 154 -3.53 -27.65 -0.62
CA PRO A 154 -4.11 -28.85 -0.03
C PRO A 154 -5.61 -28.73 0.22
N GLY A 155 -6.35 -29.83 0.12
CA GLY A 155 -7.81 -29.85 0.31
C GLY A 155 -8.63 -29.39 -0.90
N GLY A 156 -8.00 -29.11 -2.05
CA GLY A 156 -8.71 -28.59 -3.23
C GLY A 156 -9.03 -27.09 -3.13
N VAL A 157 -8.40 -26.37 -2.21
CA VAL A 157 -8.54 -24.93 -2.06
C VAL A 157 -7.67 -24.23 -3.09
N ALA A 158 -8.23 -23.28 -3.85
CA ALA A 158 -7.47 -22.46 -4.78
C ALA A 158 -7.13 -21.12 -4.16
N LEU A 159 -5.88 -20.67 -4.30
CA LEU A 159 -5.42 -19.33 -3.96
C LEU A 159 -5.26 -18.50 -5.23
N LEU A 160 -5.84 -17.32 -5.25
CA LEU A 160 -5.79 -16.39 -6.35
C LEU A 160 -5.51 -14.98 -5.84
N ALA A 161 -4.33 -14.43 -6.13
CA ALA A 161 -3.96 -13.09 -5.72
C ALA A 161 -4.49 -12.03 -6.70
N ILE A 162 -5.10 -10.96 -6.17
CA ILE A 162 -5.56 -9.80 -6.93
C ILE A 162 -4.71 -8.60 -6.51
N ALA A 163 -3.87 -8.13 -7.41
CA ALA A 163 -2.96 -7.01 -7.16
C ALA A 163 -3.59 -5.65 -7.44
N ARG A 164 -4.56 -5.56 -8.36
CA ARG A 164 -5.19 -4.29 -8.77
C ARG A 164 -6.52 -4.51 -9.48
N PHE A 165 -7.44 -3.56 -9.30
CA PHE A 165 -8.73 -3.52 -9.96
C PHE A 165 -8.64 -2.73 -11.28
N THR A 166 -8.33 -3.42 -12.37
CA THR A 166 -8.23 -2.88 -13.74
C THR A 166 -9.44 -3.30 -14.57
N ALA A 167 -9.72 -2.61 -15.67
CA ALA A 167 -10.86 -2.89 -16.53
C ALA A 167 -10.92 -4.36 -17.04
N ASP A 168 -9.79 -5.02 -17.19
CA ASP A 168 -9.66 -6.42 -17.64
C ASP A 168 -9.68 -7.45 -16.48
N LEU A 169 -9.58 -7.00 -15.22
CA LEU A 169 -9.60 -7.90 -14.05
C LEU A 169 -10.83 -8.80 -14.00
N PRO A 170 -12.08 -8.31 -14.18
CA PRO A 170 -13.26 -9.18 -14.08
C PRO A 170 -13.21 -10.36 -15.06
N ALA A 171 -12.86 -10.09 -16.31
CA ALA A 171 -12.76 -11.15 -17.32
C ALA A 171 -11.67 -12.17 -16.98
N ARG A 172 -10.50 -11.71 -16.54
CA ARG A 172 -9.39 -12.60 -16.12
C ARG A 172 -9.73 -13.42 -14.88
N ALA A 173 -10.41 -12.81 -13.90
CA ALA A 173 -10.85 -13.51 -12.69
C ALA A 173 -11.89 -14.58 -13.03
N HIS A 174 -12.85 -14.25 -13.86
CA HIS A 174 -13.84 -15.21 -14.37
C HIS A 174 -13.17 -16.42 -15.02
N ASP A 175 -12.25 -16.19 -15.97
CA ASP A 175 -11.49 -17.24 -16.64
C ASP A 175 -10.66 -18.09 -15.66
N ALA A 176 -10.04 -17.45 -14.64
CA ALA A 176 -9.26 -18.16 -13.64
C ALA A 176 -10.15 -19.05 -12.76
N ILE A 177 -11.30 -18.54 -12.31
CA ILE A 177 -12.28 -19.28 -11.50
C ILE A 177 -12.80 -20.49 -12.27
N ARG A 178 -13.19 -20.32 -13.54
CA ARG A 178 -13.63 -21.44 -14.39
C ARG A 178 -12.55 -22.52 -14.54
N ARG A 179 -11.29 -22.13 -14.65
CA ARG A 179 -10.17 -23.11 -14.69
C ARG A 179 -9.96 -23.82 -13.35
N ILE A 180 -10.18 -23.13 -12.23
CA ILE A 180 -10.15 -23.71 -10.88
C ILE A 180 -11.25 -24.77 -10.74
N GLU A 181 -12.49 -24.42 -11.08
CA GLU A 181 -13.63 -25.34 -11.06
C GLU A 181 -13.40 -26.58 -11.94
N ALA A 182 -12.93 -26.36 -13.18
CA ALA A 182 -12.62 -27.44 -14.12
C ALA A 182 -11.50 -28.38 -13.64
N ARG A 183 -10.63 -27.93 -12.73
CA ARG A 183 -9.57 -28.74 -12.09
C ARG A 183 -9.98 -29.36 -10.76
N GLY A 184 -11.26 -29.25 -10.40
CA GLY A 184 -11.80 -29.79 -9.15
C GLY A 184 -11.49 -28.91 -7.92
N GLY A 185 -11.30 -27.62 -8.11
CA GLY A 185 -11.24 -26.65 -7.02
C GLY A 185 -12.57 -26.64 -6.26
N ARG A 186 -12.52 -26.65 -4.93
CA ARG A 186 -13.66 -26.83 -4.04
C ARG A 186 -13.91 -25.61 -3.17
N ALA A 187 -12.91 -24.79 -2.97
CA ALA A 187 -13.00 -23.50 -2.28
C ALA A 187 -11.99 -22.51 -2.87
N LEU A 188 -12.21 -21.23 -2.65
CA LEU A 188 -11.42 -20.14 -3.21
C LEU A 188 -10.94 -19.20 -2.10
N ILE A 189 -9.66 -18.90 -2.09
CA ILE A 189 -9.08 -17.80 -1.33
C ILE A 189 -8.68 -16.71 -2.32
N LEU A 190 -9.25 -15.50 -2.18
CA LEU A 190 -8.79 -14.32 -2.91
C LEU A 190 -7.88 -13.50 -2.00
N ASP A 191 -6.62 -13.37 -2.38
CA ASP A 191 -5.63 -12.60 -1.64
C ASP A 191 -5.63 -11.15 -2.17
N LEU A 192 -6.17 -10.24 -1.36
CA LEU A 192 -6.26 -8.80 -1.60
C LEU A 192 -5.20 -8.02 -0.81
N ARG A 193 -4.30 -8.69 -0.10
CA ARG A 193 -3.26 -8.03 0.67
C ARG A 193 -2.38 -7.19 -0.24
N GLY A 194 -2.10 -5.95 0.18
CA GLY A 194 -1.35 -5.00 -0.64
C GLY A 194 -2.10 -4.48 -1.88
N ALA A 195 -3.36 -4.82 -2.09
CA ALA A 195 -4.14 -4.34 -3.23
C ALA A 195 -4.68 -2.91 -2.98
N PRO A 196 -4.23 -1.90 -3.74
CA PRO A 196 -4.63 -0.51 -3.53
C PRO A 196 -6.02 -0.17 -4.09
N GLY A 197 -6.68 -1.15 -4.70
CA GLY A 197 -7.90 -0.95 -5.43
C GLY A 197 -7.68 -0.65 -6.91
N GLY A 198 -8.38 0.33 -7.45
CA GLY A 198 -8.35 0.69 -8.87
C GLY A 198 -9.72 1.19 -9.35
N GLU A 199 -10.19 0.67 -10.49
CA GLU A 199 -11.40 1.14 -11.15
C GLU A 199 -12.67 0.69 -10.41
N LEU A 200 -13.61 1.61 -10.24
CA LEU A 200 -14.92 1.34 -9.64
C LEU A 200 -15.72 0.31 -10.45
N ASP A 201 -15.70 0.43 -11.79
CA ASP A 201 -16.39 -0.50 -12.67
C ASP A 201 -15.84 -1.93 -12.57
N ALA A 202 -14.53 -2.08 -12.39
CA ALA A 202 -13.90 -3.37 -12.16
C ALA A 202 -14.39 -4.03 -10.86
N PHE A 203 -14.54 -3.25 -9.78
CA PHE A 203 -15.14 -3.72 -8.54
C PHE A 203 -16.58 -4.17 -8.75
N LEU A 204 -17.42 -3.31 -9.34
CA LEU A 204 -18.83 -3.62 -9.54
C LEU A 204 -19.05 -4.89 -10.37
N ARG A 205 -18.29 -5.05 -11.45
CA ARG A 205 -18.37 -6.23 -12.30
C ARG A 205 -17.86 -7.49 -11.61
N LEU A 206 -16.69 -7.42 -10.95
CA LEU A 206 -16.13 -8.57 -10.25
C LEU A 206 -17.02 -9.02 -9.07
N ALA A 207 -17.58 -8.08 -8.30
CA ALA A 207 -18.49 -8.43 -7.21
C ALA A 207 -19.75 -9.12 -7.74
N GLY A 208 -20.24 -8.72 -8.93
CA GLY A 208 -21.35 -9.35 -9.60
C GLY A 208 -21.13 -10.82 -9.94
N ASP A 209 -19.86 -11.25 -10.15
CA ASP A 209 -19.52 -12.65 -10.41
C ASP A 209 -19.72 -13.57 -9.18
N PHE A 210 -19.90 -13.00 -8.00
CA PHE A 210 -20.06 -13.74 -6.73
C PHE A 210 -21.46 -13.59 -6.09
N LEU A 211 -22.28 -12.68 -6.60
CA LEU A 211 -23.58 -12.35 -6.00
C LEU A 211 -24.73 -12.74 -6.93
N PRO A 212 -25.86 -13.20 -6.38
CA PRO A 212 -27.05 -13.49 -7.17
C PRO A 212 -27.52 -12.26 -7.95
N ARG A 213 -28.02 -12.48 -9.14
CA ARG A 213 -28.57 -11.42 -9.98
C ARG A 213 -29.61 -10.57 -9.22
N GLY A 214 -29.49 -9.25 -9.38
CA GLY A 214 -30.36 -8.27 -8.73
C GLY A 214 -29.94 -7.86 -7.32
N THR A 215 -28.94 -8.52 -6.73
CA THR A 215 -28.35 -8.09 -5.44
C THR A 215 -27.68 -6.73 -5.61
N THR A 216 -27.97 -5.79 -4.71
CA THR A 216 -27.30 -4.48 -4.69
C THR A 216 -25.85 -4.65 -4.28
N ILE A 217 -24.92 -4.25 -5.14
CA ILE A 217 -23.47 -4.31 -4.89
C ILE A 217 -23.03 -3.08 -4.08
N ALA A 218 -23.41 -1.90 -4.56
CA ALA A 218 -23.11 -0.64 -3.91
C ALA A 218 -24.06 0.47 -4.37
N THR A 219 -24.22 1.50 -3.55
CA THR A 219 -24.83 2.77 -3.94
C THR A 219 -23.72 3.81 -4.06
N VAL A 220 -23.62 4.40 -5.24
CA VAL A 220 -22.68 5.49 -5.54
C VAL A 220 -23.40 6.81 -5.34
N VAL A 221 -22.86 7.66 -4.47
CA VAL A 221 -23.36 9.03 -4.20
C VAL A 221 -22.39 10.00 -4.84
N ASP A 222 -22.81 10.76 -5.83
CA ASP A 222 -21.95 11.71 -6.54
C ASP A 222 -21.77 13.03 -5.76
N GLY A 223 -21.03 13.99 -6.38
CA GLY A 223 -20.77 15.29 -5.78
C GLY A 223 -21.99 16.19 -5.60
N ASP A 224 -23.07 15.94 -6.33
CA ASP A 224 -24.34 16.65 -6.26
C ASP A 224 -25.32 16.01 -5.26
N GLY A 225 -24.96 14.85 -4.75
CA GLY A 225 -25.75 14.06 -3.80
C GLY A 225 -26.72 13.09 -4.46
N ASP A 226 -26.64 12.91 -5.76
CA ASP A 226 -27.47 11.95 -6.48
C ASP A 226 -26.98 10.52 -6.22
N GLU A 227 -27.93 9.62 -5.94
CA GLU A 227 -27.66 8.23 -5.58
C GLU A 227 -27.94 7.30 -6.76
N THR A 228 -26.97 6.46 -7.11
CA THR A 228 -27.11 5.41 -8.12
C THR A 228 -26.81 4.05 -7.51
N ALA A 229 -27.81 3.17 -7.45
CA ALA A 229 -27.63 1.79 -7.01
C ALA A 229 -27.13 0.91 -8.17
N HIS A 230 -26.07 0.15 -7.90
CA HIS A 230 -25.50 -0.83 -8.83
C HIS A 230 -25.85 -2.24 -8.36
N HIS A 231 -26.31 -3.09 -9.30
CA HIS A 231 -26.79 -4.44 -9.00
C HIS A 231 -25.99 -5.49 -9.76
N ALA A 232 -25.89 -6.69 -9.20
CA ALA A 232 -25.35 -7.86 -9.86
C ALA A 232 -26.19 -8.23 -11.09
N THR A 233 -25.54 -8.51 -12.21
CA THR A 233 -26.20 -8.77 -13.50
C THR A 233 -25.98 -10.20 -14.01
N HIS A 234 -25.08 -10.96 -13.39
CA HIS A 234 -24.75 -12.33 -13.80
C HIS A 234 -25.84 -13.32 -13.35
N ASP A 235 -26.16 -14.25 -14.24
CA ASP A 235 -27.16 -15.30 -13.97
C ASP A 235 -26.56 -16.55 -13.30
N ASP A 236 -25.23 -16.73 -13.43
CA ASP A 236 -24.49 -17.89 -12.92
C ASP A 236 -23.28 -17.42 -12.08
N PRO A 237 -23.51 -16.94 -10.84
CA PRO A 237 -22.43 -16.51 -9.97
C PRO A 237 -21.60 -17.70 -9.49
N CYS A 238 -20.32 -17.46 -9.23
CA CYS A 238 -19.45 -18.44 -8.57
C CYS A 238 -20.03 -18.82 -7.19
N THR A 239 -20.20 -20.10 -6.92
CA THR A 239 -20.76 -20.61 -5.67
C THR A 239 -19.72 -21.27 -4.77
N LEU A 240 -18.45 -21.34 -5.18
CA LEU A 240 -17.38 -21.88 -4.35
C LEU A 240 -17.33 -21.16 -2.99
N PRO A 241 -17.18 -21.88 -1.87
CA PRO A 241 -16.83 -21.27 -0.59
C PRO A 241 -15.69 -20.26 -0.77
N LEU A 242 -15.83 -19.08 -0.19
CA LEU A 242 -14.95 -17.94 -0.47
C LEU A 242 -14.38 -17.35 0.81
N VAL A 243 -13.06 -17.21 0.85
CA VAL A 243 -12.33 -16.48 1.88
C VAL A 243 -11.57 -15.34 1.23
N LEU A 244 -11.59 -14.16 1.84
CA LEU A 244 -10.81 -13.00 1.41
C LEU A 244 -9.70 -12.73 2.41
N LEU A 245 -8.48 -12.60 1.93
CA LEU A 245 -7.35 -12.12 2.72
C LEU A 245 -7.18 -10.62 2.50
N VAL A 246 -7.14 -9.86 3.59
CA VAL A 246 -6.98 -8.40 3.58
C VAL A 246 -5.90 -7.97 4.56
N ASP A 247 -5.32 -6.79 4.31
CA ASP A 247 -4.37 -6.15 5.20
C ASP A 247 -4.57 -4.62 5.25
N ARG A 248 -3.72 -3.94 5.99
CA ARG A 248 -3.77 -2.47 6.13
C ARG A 248 -3.48 -1.70 4.84
N ALA A 249 -2.93 -2.36 3.82
CA ALA A 249 -2.68 -1.77 2.52
C ALA A 249 -3.78 -2.09 1.50
N THR A 250 -4.73 -2.96 1.85
CA THR A 250 -5.95 -3.17 1.06
C THR A 250 -6.78 -1.89 1.09
N ALA A 251 -7.03 -1.28 -0.09
CA ALA A 251 -7.63 0.05 -0.18
C ALA A 251 -8.64 0.21 -1.33
N SER A 252 -9.55 1.20 -1.21
CA SER A 252 -10.43 1.68 -2.29
C SER A 252 -11.29 0.55 -2.89
N ALA A 253 -11.25 0.31 -4.22
CA ALA A 253 -12.03 -0.73 -4.88
C ALA A 253 -11.83 -2.13 -4.29
N ALA A 254 -10.65 -2.43 -3.72
CA ALA A 254 -10.39 -3.69 -3.03
C ALA A 254 -11.14 -3.78 -1.69
N GLU A 255 -11.22 -2.66 -0.95
CA GLU A 255 -12.03 -2.59 0.28
C GLU A 255 -13.52 -2.69 -0.03
N LEU A 256 -13.98 -1.96 -1.06
CA LEU A 256 -15.37 -2.02 -1.51
C LEU A 256 -15.76 -3.44 -1.90
N PHE A 257 -14.89 -4.16 -2.60
CA PHE A 257 -15.10 -5.55 -2.95
C PHE A 257 -15.18 -6.46 -1.72
N ALA A 258 -14.22 -6.35 -0.81
CA ALA A 258 -14.20 -7.16 0.40
C ALA A 258 -15.42 -6.87 1.30
N GLY A 259 -15.72 -5.59 1.54
CA GLY A 259 -16.85 -5.17 2.35
C GLY A 259 -18.20 -5.57 1.74
N CYS A 260 -18.34 -5.48 0.42
CA CYS A 260 -19.55 -5.91 -0.27
C CYS A 260 -19.80 -7.41 -0.07
N LEU A 261 -18.81 -8.25 -0.29
CA LEU A 261 -18.98 -9.69 -0.14
C LEU A 261 -19.16 -10.11 1.33
N GLN A 262 -18.55 -9.39 2.28
CA GLN A 262 -18.75 -9.57 3.70
C GLN A 262 -20.18 -9.20 4.12
N ALA A 263 -20.67 -8.03 3.73
CA ALA A 263 -22.01 -7.55 4.05
C ALA A 263 -23.12 -8.51 3.56
N HIS A 264 -22.91 -9.12 2.40
CA HIS A 264 -23.79 -10.14 1.85
C HIS A 264 -23.52 -11.56 2.39
N GLN A 265 -22.65 -11.72 3.38
CA GLN A 265 -22.27 -13.02 3.95
C GLN A 265 -21.80 -14.02 2.87
N ARG A 266 -21.27 -13.50 1.76
CA ARG A 266 -20.78 -14.30 0.64
C ARG A 266 -19.35 -14.79 0.86
N ALA A 267 -18.58 -14.08 1.64
CA ALA A 267 -17.20 -14.41 1.96
C ALA A 267 -16.89 -14.19 3.43
N VAL A 268 -15.94 -14.97 3.96
CA VAL A 268 -15.32 -14.73 5.26
C VAL A 268 -14.06 -13.90 5.02
N VAL A 269 -13.93 -12.77 5.72
CA VAL A 269 -12.79 -11.86 5.62
C VAL A 269 -11.79 -12.16 6.74
N VAL A 270 -10.54 -12.40 6.38
CA VAL A 270 -9.45 -12.78 7.29
C VAL A 270 -8.28 -11.82 7.11
N GLY A 271 -7.63 -11.43 8.18
CA GLY A 271 -6.44 -10.58 8.15
C GLY A 271 -6.53 -9.36 9.04
N GLU A 272 -6.08 -8.20 8.58
CA GLU A 272 -6.09 -6.95 9.35
C GLU A 272 -7.13 -5.96 8.81
N ARG A 273 -7.55 -5.03 9.68
CA ARG A 273 -8.44 -3.93 9.27
C ARG A 273 -7.85 -3.17 8.09
N THR A 274 -8.64 -2.94 7.05
CA THR A 274 -8.20 -2.31 5.81
C THR A 274 -7.90 -0.81 5.96
N TYR A 275 -7.44 -0.18 4.89
CA TYR A 275 -6.94 1.20 4.88
C TYR A 275 -7.97 2.25 5.30
N GLY A 276 -9.23 2.13 4.85
CA GLY A 276 -10.30 3.08 5.16
C GLY A 276 -10.52 4.14 4.08
N LYS A 277 -10.52 3.76 2.81
CA LYS A 277 -10.78 4.67 1.68
C LYS A 277 -11.95 4.19 0.81
N MET A 278 -13.16 4.42 1.28
CA MET A 278 -14.42 4.04 0.60
C MET A 278 -14.92 5.11 -0.36
N THR A 279 -14.02 5.81 -1.09
CA THR A 279 -14.37 6.90 -2.00
C THR A 279 -13.85 6.64 -3.41
N ALA A 280 -14.65 7.01 -4.42
CA ALA A 280 -14.22 7.07 -5.81
C ALA A 280 -13.63 8.44 -6.13
N GLN A 281 -12.49 8.47 -6.80
CA GLN A 281 -11.81 9.69 -7.23
C GLN A 281 -11.84 9.79 -8.75
N THR A 282 -11.93 11.03 -9.26
CA THR A 282 -11.74 11.35 -10.67
C THR A 282 -10.51 12.22 -10.86
N ILE A 283 -9.93 12.12 -12.03
CA ILE A 283 -8.79 12.95 -12.43
C ILE A 283 -9.33 14.18 -13.14
N VAL A 284 -9.06 15.36 -12.60
CA VAL A 284 -9.42 16.63 -13.21
C VAL A 284 -8.15 17.34 -13.66
N SER A 285 -8.05 17.61 -14.97
CA SER A 285 -6.97 18.41 -15.55
C SER A 285 -7.33 19.88 -15.52
N GLY A 286 -6.46 20.72 -14.97
CA GLY A 286 -6.63 22.16 -14.90
C GLY A 286 -5.36 22.92 -15.29
N PRO A 287 -5.40 24.26 -15.31
CA PRO A 287 -4.23 25.08 -15.65
C PRO A 287 -3.03 24.86 -14.74
N ASP A 288 -3.28 24.41 -13.51
CA ASP A 288 -2.28 24.17 -12.46
C ASP A 288 -1.84 22.71 -12.38
N GLY A 289 -2.15 21.89 -13.40
CA GLY A 289 -1.83 20.46 -13.44
C GLY A 289 -3.05 19.54 -13.24
N VAL A 290 -2.77 18.29 -12.91
CA VAL A 290 -3.77 17.22 -12.72
C VAL A 290 -4.06 17.05 -11.23
N ARG A 291 -5.34 17.00 -10.86
CA ARG A 291 -5.77 16.80 -9.47
C ARG A 291 -6.67 15.58 -9.35
N TYR A 292 -6.51 14.83 -8.27
CA TYR A 292 -7.49 13.84 -7.86
C TYR A 292 -8.56 14.54 -7.02
N VAL A 293 -9.80 14.44 -7.47
CA VAL A 293 -10.95 14.97 -6.74
C VAL A 293 -11.87 13.84 -6.37
N THR A 294 -12.30 13.79 -5.12
CA THR A 294 -13.33 12.84 -4.71
C THR A 294 -14.60 13.15 -5.49
N ALA A 295 -14.95 12.27 -6.41
CA ALA A 295 -16.10 12.43 -7.30
C ALA A 295 -17.35 11.78 -6.74
N ALA A 296 -17.19 10.72 -5.94
CA ALA A 296 -18.31 9.99 -5.38
C ALA A 296 -17.90 9.25 -4.10
N ARG A 297 -18.90 8.98 -3.26
CA ARG A 297 -18.79 8.04 -2.13
C ARG A 297 -19.50 6.75 -2.50
N CYS A 298 -18.92 5.63 -2.12
CA CYS A 298 -19.55 4.33 -2.33
C CYS A 298 -20.04 3.82 -0.97
N ARG A 299 -21.34 3.53 -0.86
CA ARG A 299 -21.91 2.85 0.30
C ARG A 299 -22.20 1.40 -0.05
N ILE A 300 -21.74 0.52 0.81
CA ILE A 300 -22.08 -0.89 0.79
C ILE A 300 -23.10 -1.07 1.91
N ASP A 301 -24.30 -1.50 1.58
CA ASP A 301 -25.46 -1.57 2.49
C ASP A 301 -25.82 -0.20 3.15
N ALA A 302 -26.51 -0.24 4.29
CA ALA A 302 -26.93 0.96 5.03
C ALA A 302 -25.88 1.46 6.04
N SER A 303 -24.67 0.89 6.05
CA SER A 303 -23.61 1.29 6.97
C SER A 303 -22.68 2.33 6.33
N ASP A 304 -22.32 3.37 7.08
CA ASP A 304 -21.29 4.35 6.73
C ASP A 304 -19.90 3.86 7.18
N ALA A 305 -19.62 2.56 7.03
CA ALA A 305 -18.34 2.00 7.43
C ALA A 305 -17.20 2.59 6.58
N GLU A 306 -16.20 3.18 7.24
CA GLU A 306 -15.05 3.80 6.56
C GLU A 306 -13.99 2.77 6.15
N ALA A 307 -13.99 1.56 6.72
CA ALA A 307 -13.03 0.50 6.45
C ALA A 307 -13.65 -0.87 6.71
N VAL A 308 -13.10 -1.91 6.11
CA VAL A 308 -13.47 -3.29 6.38
C VAL A 308 -12.75 -3.77 7.65
N THR A 309 -13.53 -4.24 8.61
CA THR A 309 -13.01 -4.98 9.76
C THR A 309 -13.15 -6.47 9.44
N PRO A 310 -12.06 -7.26 9.45
CA PRO A 310 -12.14 -8.67 9.12
C PRO A 310 -13.01 -9.44 10.14
N ASP A 311 -13.64 -10.52 9.69
CA ASP A 311 -14.38 -11.44 10.57
C ASP A 311 -13.42 -12.17 11.51
N ILE A 312 -12.20 -12.41 11.04
CA ILE A 312 -11.13 -13.04 11.81
C ILE A 312 -9.88 -12.15 11.71
N ASP A 313 -9.58 -11.47 12.83
CA ASP A 313 -8.44 -10.58 12.94
C ASP A 313 -7.16 -11.39 13.22
N ILE A 314 -6.27 -11.42 12.24
CA ILE A 314 -4.97 -12.10 12.31
C ILE A 314 -3.89 -11.20 11.72
N HIS A 315 -2.92 -10.89 12.55
CA HIS A 315 -1.75 -10.12 12.14
C HIS A 315 -0.65 -11.03 11.59
N GLY A 316 0.00 -10.60 10.52
CA GLY A 316 1.15 -11.28 9.94
C GLY A 316 1.46 -10.74 8.55
N GLU A 317 2.74 -10.80 8.18
CA GLU A 317 3.17 -10.41 6.84
C GLU A 317 2.90 -11.55 5.84
N ALA A 318 2.57 -11.19 4.60
CA ALA A 318 2.55 -12.13 3.49
C ALA A 318 3.97 -12.64 3.23
N THR A 319 4.18 -13.93 3.35
CA THR A 319 5.49 -14.55 3.13
C THR A 319 5.46 -15.46 1.90
N ALA A 320 6.63 -15.70 1.31
CA ALA A 320 6.76 -16.67 0.21
C ALA A 320 6.61 -18.11 0.69
N ASP A 321 6.77 -18.33 1.99
CA ASP A 321 6.63 -19.63 2.65
C ASP A 321 5.25 -19.74 3.29
N LEU A 322 4.43 -20.63 2.73
CA LEU A 322 3.07 -20.89 3.19
C LEU A 322 3.00 -21.31 4.67
N GLU A 323 4.04 -21.97 5.19
CA GLU A 323 4.05 -22.46 6.58
C GLU A 323 4.24 -21.31 7.59
N THR A 324 4.76 -20.18 7.16
CA THR A 324 5.00 -19.00 8.01
C THR A 324 3.97 -17.88 7.80
N ASP A 325 3.10 -17.97 6.79
CA ASP A 325 2.03 -17.01 6.52
C ASP A 325 0.80 -17.33 7.38
N ALA A 326 0.77 -16.80 8.60
CA ALA A 326 -0.30 -17.09 9.56
C ALA A 326 -1.71 -16.71 9.06
N PRO A 327 -1.94 -15.52 8.42
CA PRO A 327 -3.23 -15.21 7.81
C PRO A 327 -3.65 -16.19 6.71
N LEU A 328 -2.74 -16.61 5.84
CA LEU A 328 -3.03 -17.56 4.78
C LEU A 328 -3.34 -18.96 5.32
N LEU A 329 -2.61 -19.41 6.34
CA LEU A 329 -2.90 -20.69 7.01
C LEU A 329 -4.29 -20.68 7.67
N ALA A 330 -4.70 -19.56 8.28
CA ALA A 330 -6.02 -19.43 8.84
C ALA A 330 -7.10 -19.45 7.75
N ALA A 331 -6.89 -18.69 6.67
CA ALA A 331 -7.79 -18.67 5.52
C ALA A 331 -7.95 -20.06 4.89
N LEU A 332 -6.85 -20.84 4.78
CA LEU A 332 -6.89 -22.20 4.27
C LEU A 332 -7.73 -23.13 5.15
N ARG A 333 -7.59 -23.06 6.48
CA ARG A 333 -8.40 -23.85 7.43
C ARG A 333 -9.88 -23.52 7.28
N ILE A 334 -10.21 -22.23 7.25
CA ILE A 334 -11.59 -21.76 7.10
C ILE A 334 -12.19 -22.22 5.76
N ALA A 335 -11.41 -22.08 4.66
CA ALA A 335 -11.87 -22.54 3.35
C ALA A 335 -12.17 -24.03 3.30
N ILE A 336 -11.39 -24.85 4.00
CA ILE A 336 -11.65 -26.31 4.14
C ILE A 336 -12.91 -26.57 4.99
N GLU A 337 -13.10 -25.81 6.09
CA GLU A 337 -14.28 -25.97 6.96
C GLU A 337 -15.58 -25.54 6.27
N LEU A 338 -15.54 -24.51 5.43
CA LEU A 338 -16.71 -24.03 4.67
C LEU A 338 -17.14 -25.03 3.57
N GLU A 339 -16.29 -25.92 3.15
CA GLU A 339 -16.58 -26.93 2.13
C GLU A 339 -17.28 -28.17 2.72
N MET A 340 -17.09 -28.45 4.02
CA MET A 340 -17.68 -29.63 4.71
C MET A 340 -19.16 -29.45 4.97
#